data_fc465c0ba97760902ff1c4fb7cdf9421
#
_entry.id   fc465c0ba97760902ff1c4fb7cdf9421
#
_cell.length_a   1.000
_cell.length_b   1.000
_cell.length_c   1.000
_cell.angle_alpha   90.00
_cell.angle_beta   90.00
_cell.angle_gamma   90.00
#
_symmetry.space_group_name_H-M   'P 1'
#
loop_
_entity.id
_entity.type
_entity.pdbx_description
1 polymer ?
#
loop_
_entity_poly.entity_id
_entity_poly.type
_entity_poly.pdbx_seq_one_letter_code
_entity_poly.pdbx_strand_id
1 'polypeptide(L)'
;EGARWLPVRKPNRYVGEIFQSLARAEGLYLPLAEVSRSVVPGVTLVSHESASLADIVQKMLKYSTNLTAETVGMAATKTRLGTAVPLGESAAQMSRWARDRFGASGLSLVDHSGLSDRSRITADDMVRILIKARESTELYALLKDIKMRNAKGNLARSAPTGFRAKTGTLNFVAGLGGYVTTASGRELAFAIFSADRTRRALIPVAQRERPKGASSWNRRAKILQYKMLNRWCHKYRS
;
A
#
# COMPACT_ATOMS: atom_id res chain seq x y z
N GLU A 1 -8.69 25.67 -8.32
CA GLU A 1 -8.42 24.58 -9.27
C GLU A 1 -7.92 23.37 -8.49
N GLY A 2 -8.53 22.21 -8.68
CA GLY A 2 -8.18 20.95 -8.02
C GLY A 2 -7.78 19.90 -9.02
N ALA A 3 -6.70 19.15 -8.74
CA ALA A 3 -6.35 17.96 -9.51
C ALA A 3 -7.27 16.80 -9.11
N ARG A 4 -7.75 16.02 -10.08
CA ARG A 4 -8.59 14.85 -9.86
C ARG A 4 -8.00 13.66 -10.60
N TRP A 5 -7.83 12.55 -9.87
CA TRP A 5 -7.44 11.29 -10.47
C TRP A 5 -8.68 10.60 -11.03
N LEU A 6 -8.66 10.30 -12.33
CA LEU A 6 -9.73 9.57 -13.00
C LEU A 6 -9.24 8.19 -13.45
N PRO A 7 -10.05 7.14 -13.29
CA PRO A 7 -9.68 5.84 -13.79
C PRO A 7 -9.71 5.80 -15.31
N VAL A 8 -8.70 5.19 -15.92
CA VAL A 8 -8.61 4.96 -17.35
C VAL A 8 -9.13 3.56 -17.66
N ARG A 9 -10.18 3.46 -18.50
CA ARG A 9 -10.82 2.17 -18.84
C ARG A 9 -10.02 1.32 -19.82
N LYS A 10 -9.27 1.95 -20.74
CA LYS A 10 -8.46 1.30 -21.78
C LYS A 10 -7.03 1.86 -21.74
N PRO A 11 -6.22 1.48 -20.72
CA PRO A 11 -4.91 2.10 -20.48
C PRO A 11 -3.92 1.93 -21.63
N ASN A 12 -3.92 0.78 -22.31
CA ASN A 12 -3.08 0.51 -23.48
C ASN A 12 -3.36 1.49 -24.63
N ARG A 13 -4.62 1.70 -24.96
CA ARG A 13 -5.03 2.67 -26.00
C ARG A 13 -4.72 4.11 -25.57
N TYR A 14 -5.04 4.44 -24.32
CA TYR A 14 -4.82 5.78 -23.77
C TYR A 14 -3.34 6.18 -23.79
N VAL A 15 -2.43 5.26 -23.49
CA VAL A 15 -0.98 5.52 -23.59
C VAL A 15 -0.58 5.88 -25.03
N GLY A 16 -1.08 5.14 -26.02
CA GLY A 16 -0.83 5.43 -27.43
C GLY A 16 -1.39 6.80 -27.87
N GLU A 17 -2.60 7.14 -27.43
CA GLU A 17 -3.25 8.43 -27.72
C GLU A 17 -2.49 9.60 -27.09
N ILE A 18 -2.00 9.46 -25.85
CA ILE A 18 -1.15 10.47 -25.20
C ILE A 18 0.17 10.63 -25.94
N PHE A 19 0.84 9.50 -26.26
CA PHE A 19 2.10 9.55 -27.00
C PHE A 19 1.95 10.27 -28.34
N GLN A 20 0.90 9.95 -29.10
CA GLN A 20 0.58 10.64 -30.36
C GLN A 20 0.34 12.14 -30.15
N SER A 21 -0.38 12.53 -29.09
CA SER A 21 -0.65 13.94 -28.80
C SER A 21 0.62 14.70 -28.43
N LEU A 22 1.50 14.11 -27.62
CA LEU A 22 2.78 14.71 -27.25
C LEU A 22 3.74 14.79 -28.44
N ALA A 23 3.81 13.73 -29.25
CA ALA A 23 4.61 13.74 -30.48
C ALA A 23 4.17 14.85 -31.44
N ARG A 24 2.85 15.07 -31.59
CA ARG A 24 2.31 16.15 -32.43
C ARG A 24 2.69 17.55 -31.88
N ALA A 25 2.73 17.72 -30.56
CA ALA A 25 3.17 18.98 -29.95
C ALA A 25 4.64 19.28 -30.27
N GLU A 26 5.46 18.24 -30.48
CA GLU A 26 6.87 18.34 -30.91
C GLU A 26 7.03 18.32 -32.47
N GLY A 27 5.95 18.47 -33.21
CA GLY A 27 5.97 18.52 -34.68
C GLY A 27 6.02 17.14 -35.37
N LEU A 28 5.90 16.03 -34.65
CA LEU A 28 5.87 14.68 -35.19
C LEU A 28 4.44 14.21 -35.40
N TYR A 29 4.06 13.99 -36.67
CA TYR A 29 2.74 13.50 -37.02
C TYR A 29 2.73 11.99 -37.16
N LEU A 30 2.22 11.30 -36.15
CA LEU A 30 2.11 9.84 -36.10
C LEU A 30 0.69 9.40 -36.49
N PRO A 31 0.53 8.21 -37.13
CA PRO A 31 -0.78 7.61 -37.36
C PRO A 31 -1.50 7.28 -36.04
N LEU A 32 -2.79 6.94 -36.15
CA LEU A 32 -3.57 6.52 -34.99
C LEU A 32 -2.93 5.30 -34.32
N ALA A 33 -2.85 5.33 -32.98
CA ALA A 33 -2.30 4.22 -32.22
C ALA A 33 -3.24 3.00 -32.29
N GLU A 34 -2.69 1.86 -32.72
CA GLU A 34 -3.38 0.58 -32.73
C GLU A 34 -2.91 -0.32 -31.59
N VAL A 35 -3.83 -1.17 -31.09
CA VAL A 35 -3.51 -2.13 -30.04
C VAL A 35 -3.08 -3.44 -30.68
N SER A 36 -1.80 -3.77 -30.61
CA SER A 36 -1.27 -5.07 -31.01
C SER A 36 -1.35 -6.09 -29.89
N ARG A 37 -1.62 -7.36 -30.23
CA ARG A 37 -1.54 -8.50 -29.31
C ARG A 37 -0.18 -9.20 -29.33
N SER A 38 0.68 -8.85 -30.28
CA SER A 38 2.02 -9.39 -30.46
C SER A 38 3.06 -8.28 -30.40
N VAL A 39 4.28 -8.63 -30.05
CA VAL A 39 5.42 -7.73 -30.15
C VAL A 39 5.72 -7.51 -31.64
N VAL A 40 5.68 -6.26 -32.07
CA VAL A 40 6.07 -5.90 -33.46
C VAL A 40 7.59 -5.75 -33.47
N PRO A 41 8.31 -6.43 -34.37
CA PRO A 41 9.75 -6.24 -34.52
C PRO A 41 10.08 -4.77 -34.85
N GLY A 42 11.15 -4.26 -34.27
CA GLY A 42 11.58 -2.89 -34.48
C GLY A 42 12.96 -2.60 -33.90
N VAL A 43 13.48 -1.42 -34.17
CA VAL A 43 14.72 -0.92 -33.59
C VAL A 43 14.38 -0.01 -32.38
N THR A 44 15.10 -0.17 -31.28
CA THR A 44 14.96 0.71 -30.12
C THR A 44 15.53 2.08 -30.46
N LEU A 45 14.66 3.08 -30.56
CA LEU A 45 15.07 4.47 -30.81
C LEU A 45 15.47 5.19 -29.54
N VAL A 46 14.76 4.95 -28.44
CA VAL A 46 15.01 5.58 -27.14
C VAL A 46 14.71 4.58 -26.05
N SER A 47 15.55 4.55 -25.00
CA SER A 47 15.32 3.81 -23.77
C SER A 47 15.13 4.78 -22.61
N HIS A 48 14.09 4.59 -21.83
CA HIS A 48 13.83 5.34 -20.63
C HIS A 48 13.73 4.39 -19.43
N GLU A 49 14.50 4.64 -18.40
CA GLU A 49 14.50 3.84 -17.18
C GLU A 49 13.65 4.50 -16.10
N SER A 50 12.94 3.68 -15.33
CA SER A 50 12.20 4.15 -14.16
C SER A 50 13.17 4.54 -13.02
N ALA A 51 12.64 5.22 -11.98
CA ALA A 51 13.36 5.37 -10.73
C ALA A 51 13.71 4.00 -10.11
N SER A 52 14.63 3.98 -9.16
CA SER A 52 15.01 2.75 -8.44
C SER A 52 13.80 2.06 -7.80
N LEU A 53 13.85 0.73 -7.64
CA LEU A 53 12.78 0.00 -6.97
C LEU A 53 12.57 0.50 -5.54
N ALA A 54 13.62 0.87 -4.83
CA ALA A 54 13.54 1.43 -3.48
C ALA A 54 12.72 2.73 -3.46
N ASP A 55 12.97 3.66 -4.40
CA ASP A 55 12.22 4.91 -4.51
C ASP A 55 10.74 4.67 -4.87
N ILE A 56 10.49 3.72 -5.79
CA ILE A 56 9.14 3.35 -6.18
C ILE A 56 8.37 2.79 -4.98
N VAL A 57 8.97 1.87 -4.22
CA VAL A 57 8.36 1.24 -3.04
C VAL A 57 8.17 2.28 -1.92
N GLN A 58 9.14 3.17 -1.69
CA GLN A 58 9.00 4.24 -0.70
C GLN A 58 7.80 5.15 -1.02
N LYS A 59 7.68 5.58 -2.28
CA LYS A 59 6.54 6.40 -2.74
C LYS A 59 5.23 5.62 -2.65
N MET A 60 5.22 4.34 -3.03
CA MET A 60 4.07 3.45 -2.88
C MET A 60 3.60 3.35 -1.43
N LEU A 61 4.51 3.13 -0.48
CA LEU A 61 4.20 3.06 0.95
C LEU A 61 3.73 4.42 1.50
N LYS A 62 4.35 5.52 1.06
CA LYS A 62 4.03 6.88 1.50
C LYS A 62 2.64 7.34 1.02
N TYR A 63 2.32 7.11 -0.25
CA TYR A 63 1.09 7.61 -0.90
C TYR A 63 0.01 6.55 -1.02
N SER A 64 0.30 5.29 -0.68
CA SER A 64 -0.64 4.16 -0.77
C SER A 64 -1.19 3.97 -2.18
N THR A 65 -0.32 3.97 -3.19
CA THR A 65 -0.69 3.79 -4.61
C THR A 65 -0.99 2.32 -4.91
N ASN A 66 -2.26 1.99 -5.05
CA ASN A 66 -2.73 0.62 -5.22
C ASN A 66 -2.18 -0.04 -6.50
N LEU A 67 -2.23 0.67 -7.63
CA LEU A 67 -1.70 0.16 -8.90
C LEU A 67 -0.21 -0.20 -8.79
N THR A 68 0.59 0.64 -8.13
CA THR A 68 2.01 0.37 -7.91
C THR A 68 2.20 -0.88 -7.04
N ALA A 69 1.38 -1.07 -6.00
CA ALA A 69 1.44 -2.26 -5.15
C ALA A 69 1.14 -3.54 -5.94
N GLU A 70 0.10 -3.52 -6.79
CA GLU A 70 -0.22 -4.65 -7.67
C GLU A 70 0.93 -4.94 -8.63
N THR A 71 1.47 -3.91 -9.29
CA THR A 71 2.56 -4.07 -10.27
C THR A 71 3.82 -4.62 -9.61
N VAL A 72 4.24 -4.08 -8.47
CA VAL A 72 5.44 -4.54 -7.74
C VAL A 72 5.25 -5.99 -7.26
N GLY A 73 4.08 -6.33 -6.70
CA GLY A 73 3.79 -7.69 -6.25
C GLY A 73 3.78 -8.71 -7.39
N MET A 74 3.19 -8.37 -8.52
CA MET A 74 3.19 -9.22 -9.72
C MET A 74 4.59 -9.37 -10.32
N ALA A 75 5.38 -8.28 -10.38
CA ALA A 75 6.75 -8.32 -10.86
C ALA A 75 7.63 -9.21 -9.97
N ALA A 76 7.53 -9.09 -8.65
CA ALA A 76 8.23 -9.94 -7.70
C ALA A 76 7.88 -11.43 -7.90
N THR A 77 6.60 -11.73 -8.11
CA THR A 77 6.16 -13.11 -8.39
C THR A 77 6.72 -13.62 -9.72
N LYS A 78 6.66 -12.80 -10.78
CA LYS A 78 7.23 -13.16 -12.10
C LYS A 78 8.72 -13.46 -11.99
N THR A 79 9.47 -12.61 -11.29
CA THR A 79 10.93 -12.82 -11.09
C THR A 79 11.20 -14.12 -10.35
N ARG A 80 10.39 -14.45 -9.34
CA ARG A 80 10.58 -15.67 -8.53
C ARG A 80 10.18 -16.95 -9.26
N LEU A 81 9.14 -16.91 -10.12
CA LEU A 81 8.62 -18.08 -10.85
C LEU A 81 9.16 -18.21 -12.27
N GLY A 82 9.83 -17.19 -12.82
CA GLY A 82 10.25 -17.12 -14.21
C GLY A 82 9.11 -16.84 -15.21
N THR A 83 7.84 -16.81 -14.75
CA THR A 83 6.67 -16.62 -15.61
C THR A 83 5.64 -15.69 -14.97
N ALA A 84 4.85 -15.01 -15.81
CA ALA A 84 3.73 -14.19 -15.35
C ALA A 84 2.52 -15.08 -15.03
N VAL A 85 1.84 -14.77 -13.93
CA VAL A 85 0.62 -15.46 -13.48
C VAL A 85 -0.49 -14.44 -13.21
N PRO A 86 -1.78 -14.85 -13.18
CA PRO A 86 -2.88 -13.96 -12.81
C PRO A 86 -2.72 -13.35 -11.41
N LEU A 87 -3.33 -12.18 -11.18
CA LEU A 87 -3.22 -11.42 -9.92
C LEU A 87 -3.51 -12.28 -8.68
N GLY A 88 -4.61 -13.02 -8.68
CA GLY A 88 -5.00 -13.86 -7.53
C GLY A 88 -3.98 -14.96 -7.24
N GLU A 89 -3.40 -15.55 -8.27
CA GLU A 89 -2.33 -16.54 -8.12
C GLU A 89 -1.04 -15.89 -7.61
N SER A 90 -0.67 -14.73 -8.12
CA SER A 90 0.47 -13.95 -7.62
C SER A 90 0.32 -13.63 -6.13
N ALA A 91 -0.86 -13.18 -5.69
CA ALA A 91 -1.13 -12.91 -4.29
C ALA A 91 -1.09 -14.18 -3.42
N ALA A 92 -1.58 -15.31 -3.94
CA ALA A 92 -1.46 -16.60 -3.26
C ALA A 92 0.01 -17.07 -3.13
N GLN A 93 0.84 -16.82 -4.14
CA GLN A 93 2.29 -17.04 -4.09
C GLN A 93 2.96 -16.18 -3.03
N MET A 94 2.60 -14.91 -2.92
CA MET A 94 3.08 -14.02 -1.85
C MET A 94 2.67 -14.54 -0.47
N SER A 95 1.44 -15.03 -0.33
CA SER A 95 0.97 -15.61 0.93
C SER A 95 1.78 -16.85 1.33
N ARG A 96 2.10 -17.73 0.37
CA ARG A 96 2.98 -18.90 0.61
C ARG A 96 4.38 -18.45 1.04
N TRP A 97 5.00 -17.55 0.27
CA TRP A 97 6.31 -17.02 0.57
C TRP A 97 6.38 -16.38 1.97
N ALA A 98 5.36 -15.62 2.36
CA ALA A 98 5.32 -14.98 3.68
C ALA A 98 5.14 -15.99 4.82
N ARG A 99 4.37 -17.06 4.61
CA ARG A 99 4.29 -18.18 5.56
C ARG A 99 5.64 -18.84 5.77
N ASP A 100 6.31 -19.18 4.68
CA ASP A 100 7.58 -19.91 4.70
C ASP A 100 8.70 -19.04 5.31
N ARG A 101 8.76 -17.77 4.92
CA ARG A 101 9.83 -16.85 5.32
C ARG A 101 9.63 -16.28 6.72
N PHE A 102 8.40 -15.95 7.11
CA PHE A 102 8.08 -15.22 8.34
C PHE A 102 7.24 -16.03 9.33
N GLY A 103 6.72 -17.17 8.96
CA GLY A 103 5.80 -17.96 9.80
C GLY A 103 4.40 -17.33 9.90
N ALA A 104 3.98 -16.54 8.90
CA ALA A 104 2.69 -15.85 8.87
C ALA A 104 1.56 -16.79 8.42
N SER A 105 1.15 -17.74 9.27
CA SER A 105 0.24 -18.83 8.93
C SER A 105 -1.21 -18.38 8.67
N GLY A 106 -1.66 -17.29 9.28
CA GLY A 106 -2.99 -16.72 9.09
C GLY A 106 -3.11 -15.76 7.89
N LEU A 107 -2.04 -15.62 7.08
CA LEU A 107 -2.04 -14.74 5.91
C LEU A 107 -2.71 -15.42 4.71
N SER A 108 -3.69 -14.75 4.12
CA SER A 108 -4.35 -15.14 2.87
C SER A 108 -4.66 -13.91 2.03
N LEU A 109 -3.88 -13.68 0.97
CA LEU A 109 -4.01 -12.53 0.09
C LEU A 109 -4.63 -12.95 -1.25
N VAL A 110 -5.44 -12.07 -1.81
CA VAL A 110 -6.02 -12.18 -3.16
C VAL A 110 -5.63 -11.00 -4.05
N ASP A 111 -4.93 -10.03 -3.48
CA ASP A 111 -4.36 -8.85 -4.12
C ASP A 111 -3.08 -8.41 -3.38
N HIS A 112 -2.34 -7.45 -3.94
CA HIS A 112 -1.14 -6.89 -3.31
C HIS A 112 -1.39 -5.52 -2.67
N SER A 113 -2.48 -4.85 -3.06
CA SER A 113 -2.83 -3.51 -2.56
C SER A 113 -3.61 -3.51 -1.26
N GLY A 114 -4.26 -4.64 -0.92
CA GLY A 114 -5.15 -4.74 0.23
C GLY A 114 -6.50 -4.05 0.04
N LEU A 115 -6.90 -3.75 -1.20
CA LEU A 115 -8.23 -3.21 -1.51
C LEU A 115 -9.34 -4.25 -1.37
N SER A 116 -9.03 -5.51 -1.65
CA SER A 116 -10.00 -6.59 -1.58
C SER A 116 -10.47 -6.82 -0.16
N ASP A 117 -11.78 -7.02 -0.02
CA ASP A 117 -12.40 -7.45 1.22
C ASP A 117 -12.18 -8.94 1.55
N ARG A 118 -11.50 -9.68 0.67
CA ARG A 118 -11.14 -11.10 0.84
C ARG A 118 -9.72 -11.33 1.36
N SER A 119 -8.81 -10.37 1.19
CA SER A 119 -7.47 -10.45 1.77
C SER A 119 -7.52 -10.45 3.30
N ARG A 120 -6.76 -11.33 3.94
CA ARG A 120 -6.74 -11.53 5.40
C ARG A 120 -5.32 -11.58 5.92
N ILE A 121 -5.12 -10.97 7.07
CA ILE A 121 -3.92 -11.07 7.89
C ILE A 121 -4.30 -10.89 9.36
N THR A 122 -3.66 -11.62 10.26
CA THR A 122 -3.79 -11.38 11.70
C THR A 122 -2.83 -10.29 12.17
N ALA A 123 -3.11 -9.65 13.31
CA ALA A 123 -2.18 -8.69 13.90
C ALA A 123 -0.87 -9.39 14.33
N ASP A 124 -0.95 -10.62 14.80
CA ASP A 124 0.21 -11.44 15.16
C ASP A 124 1.11 -11.71 13.95
N ASP A 125 0.54 -12.17 12.84
CA ASP A 125 1.31 -12.38 11.59
C ASP A 125 1.98 -11.09 11.10
N MET A 126 1.28 -9.97 11.17
CA MET A 126 1.85 -8.68 10.79
C MET A 126 3.04 -8.31 11.68
N VAL A 127 2.93 -8.53 13.00
CA VAL A 127 4.04 -8.27 13.93
C VAL A 127 5.21 -9.22 13.66
N ARG A 128 4.96 -10.52 13.42
CA ARG A 128 6.01 -11.49 13.03
C ARG A 128 6.74 -11.05 11.76
N ILE A 129 6.00 -10.65 10.73
CA ILE A 129 6.58 -10.11 9.48
C ILE A 129 7.43 -8.89 9.78
N LEU A 130 6.92 -7.92 10.55
CA LEU A 130 7.64 -6.69 10.87
C LEU A 130 8.93 -6.98 11.64
N ILE A 131 8.91 -7.85 12.66
CA ILE A 131 10.12 -8.21 13.43
C ILE A 131 11.20 -8.78 12.49
N LYS A 132 10.87 -9.81 11.72
CA LYS A 132 11.83 -10.45 10.81
C LYS A 132 12.26 -9.52 9.66
N ALA A 133 11.36 -8.68 9.16
CA ALA A 133 11.69 -7.71 8.12
C ALA A 133 12.64 -6.62 8.65
N ARG A 134 12.56 -6.26 9.92
CA ARG A 134 13.45 -5.27 10.54
C ARG A 134 14.92 -5.70 10.49
N GLU A 135 15.16 -6.99 10.64
CA GLU A 135 16.50 -7.59 10.64
C GLU A 135 17.06 -7.88 9.23
N SER A 136 16.16 -8.17 8.27
CA SER A 136 16.55 -8.76 6.99
C SER A 136 16.27 -7.88 5.76
N THR A 137 15.68 -6.70 5.95
CA THR A 137 15.28 -5.81 4.83
C THR A 137 15.44 -4.34 5.17
N GLU A 138 15.35 -3.48 4.15
CA GLU A 138 15.34 -2.02 4.30
C GLU A 138 13.93 -1.45 4.59
N LEU A 139 12.93 -2.29 4.90
CA LEU A 139 11.54 -1.88 5.07
C LEU A 139 11.39 -0.68 6.03
N TYR A 140 12.13 -0.66 7.12
CA TYR A 140 12.08 0.42 8.10
C TYR A 140 12.38 1.79 7.47
N ALA A 141 13.41 1.87 6.64
CA ALA A 141 13.82 3.11 5.97
C ALA A 141 12.77 3.59 4.94
N LEU A 142 12.06 2.65 4.31
CA LEU A 142 11.04 2.93 3.30
C LEU A 142 9.69 3.35 3.89
N LEU A 143 9.42 3.03 5.17
CA LEU A 143 8.18 3.40 5.82
C LEU A 143 8.08 4.90 6.05
N LYS A 144 6.83 5.40 6.01
CA LYS A 144 6.53 6.80 6.28
C LYS A 144 6.72 7.13 7.75
N ASP A 145 7.39 8.25 8.02
CA ASP A 145 7.39 8.88 9.34
C ASP A 145 6.00 9.44 9.67
N ILE A 146 5.43 9.00 10.78
CA ILE A 146 4.07 9.35 11.21
C ILE A 146 4.13 10.32 12.38
N LYS A 147 3.51 11.48 12.22
CA LYS A 147 3.34 12.46 13.29
C LYS A 147 2.02 12.18 14.02
N MET A 148 2.09 11.78 15.29
CA MET A 148 0.90 11.58 16.11
C MET A 148 0.16 12.89 16.34
N ARG A 149 -1.16 12.82 16.22
CA ARG A 149 -2.05 13.97 16.47
C ARG A 149 -3.04 13.62 17.57
N ASN A 150 -3.34 14.60 18.42
CA ASN A 150 -4.39 14.47 19.44
C ASN A 150 -5.80 14.50 18.81
N ALA A 151 -6.84 14.36 19.64
CA ALA A 151 -8.23 14.38 19.19
C ALA A 151 -8.65 15.71 18.49
N LYS A 152 -7.95 16.82 18.80
CA LYS A 152 -8.16 18.14 18.20
C LYS A 152 -7.37 18.31 16.89
N GLY A 153 -6.59 17.31 16.45
CA GLY A 153 -5.76 17.37 15.24
C GLY A 153 -4.38 18.01 15.42
N ASN A 154 -4.05 18.53 16.61
CA ASN A 154 -2.74 19.10 16.92
C ASN A 154 -1.69 18.01 17.14
N LEU A 155 -0.41 18.33 16.93
CA LEU A 155 0.69 17.41 17.25
C LEU A 155 0.64 17.04 18.72
N ALA A 156 0.80 15.75 19.03
CA ALA A 156 0.85 15.28 20.41
C ALA A 156 2.17 15.70 21.05
N ARG A 157 2.12 16.40 22.21
CA ARG A 157 3.31 16.90 22.92
C ARG A 157 4.24 15.78 23.42
N SER A 158 3.69 14.60 23.71
CA SER A 158 4.40 13.41 24.19
C SER A 158 4.43 12.30 23.15
N ALA A 159 4.52 12.64 21.87
CA ALA A 159 4.60 11.63 20.83
C ALA A 159 5.92 10.82 20.96
N PRO A 160 5.87 9.49 20.83
CA PRO A 160 7.08 8.69 20.75
C PRO A 160 7.92 9.10 19.55
N THR A 161 9.22 8.93 19.65
CA THR A 161 10.16 9.16 18.55
C THR A 161 10.22 7.96 17.60
N GLY A 162 10.77 8.15 16.37
CA GLY A 162 10.98 7.04 15.45
C GLY A 162 9.71 6.29 15.05
N PHE A 163 8.57 6.98 14.98
CA PHE A 163 7.30 6.37 14.60
C PHE A 163 7.21 6.23 13.09
N ARG A 164 7.58 5.06 12.58
CA ARG A 164 7.53 4.71 11.15
C ARG A 164 6.50 3.61 10.90
N ALA A 165 5.51 3.89 10.06
CA ALA A 165 4.41 2.97 9.86
C ALA A 165 3.72 3.11 8.49
N LYS A 166 2.98 2.06 8.12
CA LYS A 166 2.02 2.07 7.02
C LYS A 166 0.61 2.17 7.59
N THR A 167 -0.13 3.14 7.11
CA THR A 167 -1.56 3.28 7.37
C THR A 167 -2.38 2.54 6.31
N GLY A 168 -3.47 1.89 6.71
CA GLY A 168 -4.52 1.37 5.84
C GLY A 168 -5.85 2.02 6.20
N THR A 169 -6.61 2.51 5.21
CA THR A 169 -7.91 3.12 5.48
C THR A 169 -8.87 2.75 4.36
N LEU A 170 -9.93 2.04 4.71
CA LEU A 170 -11.09 1.80 3.86
C LEU A 170 -12.34 2.22 4.63
N ASN A 171 -13.51 2.21 3.99
CA ASN A 171 -14.76 2.49 4.69
C ASN A 171 -14.97 1.49 5.83
N PHE A 172 -15.04 1.99 7.07
CA PHE A 172 -15.17 1.20 8.29
C PHE A 172 -14.02 0.21 8.55
N VAL A 173 -12.82 0.53 8.02
CA VAL A 173 -11.59 -0.24 8.29
C VAL A 173 -10.45 0.73 8.50
N ALA A 174 -9.67 0.52 9.55
CA ALA A 174 -8.46 1.27 9.84
C ALA A 174 -7.35 0.31 10.29
N GLY A 175 -6.25 0.28 9.55
CA GLY A 175 -5.05 -0.47 9.86
C GLY A 175 -3.87 0.45 10.12
N LEU A 176 -3.00 0.05 11.05
CA LEU A 176 -1.73 0.71 11.33
C LEU A 176 -0.72 -0.36 11.75
N GLY A 177 0.39 -0.46 11.03
CA GLY A 177 1.47 -1.38 11.36
C GLY A 177 2.83 -0.77 11.08
N GLY A 178 3.81 -1.06 11.92
CA GLY A 178 5.14 -0.48 11.80
C GLY A 178 5.96 -0.56 13.09
N TYR A 179 6.78 0.45 13.29
CA TYR A 179 7.73 0.53 14.39
C TYR A 179 7.59 1.85 15.14
N VAL A 180 7.87 1.82 16.43
CA VAL A 180 7.86 3.00 17.29
C VAL A 180 8.97 2.87 18.34
N THR A 181 9.68 3.96 18.62
CA THR A 181 10.72 3.99 19.64
C THR A 181 10.19 4.63 20.92
N THR A 182 10.32 3.93 22.04
CA THR A 182 9.96 4.45 23.36
C THR A 182 10.93 5.55 23.81
N ALA A 183 10.59 6.28 24.87
CA ALA A 183 11.48 7.31 25.43
C ALA A 183 12.82 6.76 25.97
N SER A 184 12.87 5.47 26.33
CA SER A 184 14.11 4.79 26.73
C SER A 184 14.96 4.27 25.56
N GLY A 185 14.55 4.52 24.31
CA GLY A 185 15.25 4.03 23.12
C GLY A 185 14.84 2.62 22.67
N ARG A 186 13.92 1.94 23.38
CA ARG A 186 13.46 0.61 22.99
C ARG A 186 12.55 0.70 21.74
N GLU A 187 12.88 -0.06 20.70
CA GLU A 187 12.03 -0.17 19.51
C GLU A 187 10.97 -1.26 19.69
N LEU A 188 9.74 -0.96 19.31
CA LEU A 188 8.60 -1.87 19.33
C LEU A 188 8.07 -2.04 17.90
N ALA A 189 7.90 -3.27 17.42
CA ALA A 189 7.08 -3.59 16.26
C ALA A 189 5.61 -3.72 16.70
N PHE A 190 4.68 -3.19 15.92
CA PHE A 190 3.26 -3.22 16.28
C PHE A 190 2.34 -3.36 15.07
N ALA A 191 1.14 -3.90 15.31
CA ALA A 191 0.04 -3.91 14.36
C ALA A 191 -1.30 -3.69 15.08
N ILE A 192 -2.12 -2.78 14.58
CA ILE A 192 -3.45 -2.48 15.12
C ILE A 192 -4.45 -2.45 13.98
N PHE A 193 -5.41 -3.36 14.01
CA PHE A 193 -6.48 -3.45 13.02
C PHE A 193 -7.84 -3.22 13.67
N SER A 194 -8.63 -2.33 13.10
CA SER A 194 -10.02 -2.07 13.49
C SER A 194 -10.91 -2.20 12.26
N ALA A 195 -12.00 -2.97 12.35
CA ALA A 195 -12.93 -3.15 11.25
C ALA A 195 -14.36 -3.33 11.77
N ASP A 196 -15.31 -2.66 11.14
CA ASP A 196 -16.75 -2.94 11.27
C ASP A 196 -17.22 -3.64 9.98
N ARG A 197 -17.04 -4.96 9.97
CA ARG A 197 -17.30 -5.80 8.79
C ARG A 197 -18.78 -5.81 8.42
N THR A 198 -19.65 -5.77 9.41
CA THR A 198 -21.11 -5.76 9.21
C THR A 198 -21.53 -4.49 8.48
N ARG A 199 -21.15 -3.32 8.98
CA ARG A 199 -21.42 -2.05 8.30
C ARG A 199 -20.84 -1.99 6.91
N ARG A 200 -19.59 -2.46 6.75
CA ARG A 200 -18.92 -2.45 5.45
C ARG A 200 -19.67 -3.32 4.42
N ALA A 201 -20.11 -4.50 4.81
CA ALA A 201 -20.85 -5.42 3.93
C ALA A 201 -22.21 -4.85 3.46
N LEU A 202 -22.84 -4.03 4.29
CA LEU A 202 -24.14 -3.41 4.02
C LEU A 202 -24.06 -2.14 3.15
N ILE A 203 -22.87 -1.67 2.75
CA ILE A 203 -22.74 -0.46 1.93
C ILE A 203 -23.24 -0.74 0.50
N PRO A 204 -24.30 -0.06 0.03
CA PRO A 204 -24.74 -0.17 -1.36
C PRO A 204 -23.64 0.27 -2.33
N VAL A 205 -23.57 -0.36 -3.50
CA VAL A 205 -22.55 -0.05 -4.53
C VAL A 205 -22.49 1.44 -4.84
N ALA A 206 -23.64 2.09 -5.00
CA ALA A 206 -23.76 3.52 -5.31
C ALA A 206 -23.23 4.44 -4.18
N GLN A 207 -23.09 3.94 -2.96
CA GLN A 207 -22.63 4.72 -1.79
C GLN A 207 -21.19 4.38 -1.37
N ARG A 208 -20.49 3.50 -2.09
CA ARG A 208 -19.16 3.01 -1.67
C ARG A 208 -18.08 4.10 -1.64
N GLU A 209 -18.23 5.17 -2.40
CA GLU A 209 -17.24 6.27 -2.38
C GLU A 209 -17.24 7.03 -1.05
N ARG A 210 -18.43 7.39 -0.52
CA ARG A 210 -18.57 8.19 0.71
C ARG A 210 -19.74 7.71 1.57
N PRO A 211 -19.71 6.51 2.13
CA PRO A 211 -20.82 6.00 2.94
C PRO A 211 -20.96 6.81 4.23
N LYS A 212 -22.20 7.05 4.62
CA LYS A 212 -22.57 7.80 5.83
C LYS A 212 -21.88 7.18 7.06
N GLY A 213 -21.21 8.02 7.85
CA GLY A 213 -20.56 7.62 9.11
C GLY A 213 -19.18 6.97 8.97
N ALA A 214 -18.69 6.61 7.76
CA ALA A 214 -17.37 6.00 7.61
C ALA A 214 -16.22 6.92 8.05
N SER A 215 -16.28 8.19 7.67
CA SER A 215 -15.25 9.18 8.04
C SER A 215 -15.14 9.37 9.57
N SER A 216 -16.27 9.52 10.27
CA SER A 216 -16.30 9.67 11.73
C SER A 216 -15.85 8.38 12.43
N TRP A 217 -16.22 7.20 11.91
CA TRP A 217 -15.78 5.92 12.44
C TRP A 217 -14.25 5.77 12.30
N ASN A 218 -13.72 6.03 11.11
CA ASN A 218 -12.28 5.96 10.84
C ASN A 218 -11.48 6.95 11.71
N ARG A 219 -12.02 8.14 11.96
CA ARG A 219 -11.40 9.11 12.88
C ARG A 219 -11.30 8.56 14.30
N ARG A 220 -12.37 7.94 14.83
CA ARG A 220 -12.35 7.32 16.17
C ARG A 220 -11.37 6.15 16.23
N ALA A 221 -11.32 5.30 15.19
CA ALA A 221 -10.37 4.20 15.11
C ALA A 221 -8.92 4.69 15.13
N LYS A 222 -8.57 5.74 14.38
CA LYS A 222 -7.24 6.36 14.41
C LYS A 222 -6.87 6.93 15.78
N ILE A 223 -7.82 7.58 16.46
CA ILE A 223 -7.60 8.09 17.84
C ILE A 223 -7.31 6.92 18.79
N LEU A 224 -8.06 5.82 18.68
CA LEU A 224 -7.82 4.62 19.47
C LEU A 224 -6.41 4.04 19.21
N GLN A 225 -6.00 3.92 17.95
CA GLN A 225 -4.67 3.44 17.57
C GLN A 225 -3.57 4.28 18.26
N TYR A 226 -3.67 5.59 18.22
CA TYR A 226 -2.68 6.48 18.87
C TYR A 226 -2.69 6.39 20.39
N LYS A 227 -3.87 6.23 21.02
CA LYS A 227 -3.97 6.00 22.47
C LYS A 227 -3.30 4.68 22.89
N MET A 228 -3.51 3.61 22.10
CA MET A 228 -2.88 2.30 22.36
C MET A 228 -1.36 2.41 22.26
N LEU A 229 -0.84 3.04 21.20
CA LEU A 229 0.61 3.23 21.01
C LEU A 229 1.23 4.04 22.15
N ASN A 230 0.62 5.16 22.53
CA ASN A 230 1.10 5.95 23.68
C ASN A 230 1.14 5.12 24.97
N ARG A 231 0.10 4.31 25.22
CA ARG A 231 0.07 3.43 26.38
C ARG A 231 1.17 2.37 26.35
N TRP A 232 1.42 1.75 25.17
CA TRP A 232 2.48 0.77 25.02
C TRP A 232 3.86 1.39 25.19
N CYS A 233 4.12 2.54 24.57
CA CYS A 233 5.39 3.26 24.75
C CYS A 233 5.63 3.63 26.21
N HIS A 234 4.58 3.89 26.98
CA HIS A 234 4.67 4.15 28.44
C HIS A 234 4.92 2.87 29.23
N LYS A 235 4.21 1.78 28.90
CA LYS A 235 4.34 0.49 29.59
C LYS A 235 5.71 -0.16 29.38
N TYR A 236 6.28 -0.03 28.20
CA TYR A 236 7.55 -0.67 27.81
C TYR A 236 8.73 0.31 27.84
N ARG A 237 8.74 1.24 28.79
CA ARG A 237 9.83 2.20 29.00
C ARG A 237 11.10 1.57 29.58
N SER A 238 10.98 0.46 30.28
CA SER A 238 12.08 -0.30 30.89
C SER A 238 12.57 -1.39 29.96
#